data_c26aab4920663203b02fe5dd516e206e
#
_entry.id   c26aab4920663203b02fe5dd516e206e
#
_cell.length_a   1.000
_cell.length_b   1.000
_cell.length_c   1.000
_cell.angle_alpha   90.00
_cell.angle_beta   90.00
_cell.angle_gamma   90.00
#
_symmetry.space_group_name_H-M   'P 1'
#
loop_
_entity.id
_entity.type
_entity.pdbx_description
1 polymer ?
#
loop_
_entity_poly.entity_id
_entity_poly.type
_entity_poly.pdbx_seq_one_letter_code
_entity_poly.pdbx_strand_id
1 'polypeptide(L)'
;MSDNQSRIQLENFMSIQDFWILCRSHYRWFVASVAVALMIAVYYLSTTADVYTREAAVMVKMETTRGTVTQSASGNDFNNMELVQQQTNVPNVLRQYKSLALLTDVVCRLDSLKDKDEAKRVAQSLQGALSVSLDDEQSTIINLKYQDVSPERAEKVLNTIIQVYNDRWINDKRLMANSTARFIDDRLLLIDKELSHVDDSISTFKARHEITNLEQASDLYLQQQTESEAEILKLSNQMHMAQYILDILNDSKSRYNLLPVHTGLESGEAGDQIAQYNALLLKLKNSLEGTSTQNPIIIRQEDQLKEIRQNIIASVSNYIKTLQIQIGTMEGYNADVKEKVVSSPEQAKRLLAVERNQKVKESLYLYLLQKKEENEISMTYTPVPTQIIDMPHGASYPTFPNKKNIVLAALLVGLLLPAVVLFVKESLNTSVRSKIDIESRTQIPIVGEIPYYGEEKKRKKLRNLFESKKKRYEPTPLVVQPDCQDHINEAFRILRSSLEFMSDTRQ
;
A
#
# COMPACT_ATOMS: atom_id res chain seq x y z
N MET A 1 45.25 -10.51 45.72
CA MET A 1 45.24 -11.96 45.37
C MET A 1 44.10 -12.39 44.48
N SER A 2 43.19 -11.54 44.12
CA SER A 2 42.00 -11.88 43.26
C SER A 2 42.20 -11.64 41.77
N ASP A 3 43.27 -10.92 41.37
CA ASP A 3 43.50 -10.56 39.96
C ASP A 3 44.24 -11.59 39.13
N ASN A 4 44.88 -12.58 39.79
CA ASN A 4 45.58 -13.67 39.14
C ASN A 4 44.71 -14.88 38.76
N GLN A 5 43.55 -15.02 39.42
CA GLN A 5 42.64 -16.13 39.11
C GLN A 5 41.78 -15.86 37.86
N SER A 6 41.51 -14.62 37.57
CA SER A 6 40.77 -14.25 36.34
C SER A 6 41.64 -14.32 35.06
N ARG A 7 42.92 -14.17 35.17
CA ARG A 7 43.87 -14.35 34.04
C ARG A 7 44.08 -15.81 33.66
N ILE A 8 44.03 -16.72 34.64
CA ILE A 8 44.25 -18.16 34.38
C ILE A 8 43.03 -18.81 33.70
N GLN A 9 41.85 -18.23 33.84
CA GLN A 9 40.67 -18.76 33.15
C GLN A 9 40.56 -18.36 31.67
N LEU A 10 41.23 -17.32 31.23
CA LEU A 10 41.22 -16.86 29.84
C LEU A 10 42.26 -17.54 28.95
N GLU A 11 43.29 -18.21 29.52
CA GLU A 11 44.30 -18.90 28.75
C GLU A 11 43.90 -20.32 28.29
N ASN A 12 42.78 -20.84 28.73
CA ASN A 12 42.27 -22.14 28.27
C ASN A 12 41.52 -22.10 26.94
N PHE A 13 41.44 -20.95 26.28
CA PHE A 13 40.97 -20.87 24.92
C PHE A 13 42.12 -21.23 23.97
N MET A 14 41.87 -22.28 23.20
CA MET A 14 42.71 -22.75 22.12
C MET A 14 43.30 -21.60 21.36
N SER A 15 44.61 -21.52 21.24
CA SER A 15 45.26 -20.46 20.47
C SER A 15 44.77 -20.50 19.03
N ILE A 16 44.53 -19.31 18.45
CA ILE A 16 44.12 -19.18 17.04
C ILE A 16 45.08 -19.94 16.12
N GLN A 17 46.35 -19.98 16.47
CA GLN A 17 47.38 -20.73 15.74
C GLN A 17 47.16 -22.25 15.80
N ASP A 18 46.79 -22.80 16.97
CA ASP A 18 46.53 -24.22 17.14
C ASP A 18 45.27 -24.67 16.42
N PHE A 19 44.23 -23.82 16.44
CA PHE A 19 43.03 -24.04 15.65
C PHE A 19 43.33 -24.05 14.15
N TRP A 20 44.18 -23.15 13.68
CA TRP A 20 44.57 -23.11 12.26
C TRP A 20 45.32 -24.37 11.83
N ILE A 21 46.25 -24.83 12.65
CA ILE A 21 47.01 -26.08 12.42
C ILE A 21 46.04 -27.27 12.39
N LEU A 22 45.07 -27.34 13.33
CA LEU A 22 44.05 -28.38 13.38
C LEU A 22 43.17 -28.40 12.15
N CYS A 23 42.72 -27.23 11.68
CA CYS A 23 41.96 -27.09 10.45
C CYS A 23 42.76 -27.57 9.23
N ARG A 24 44.04 -27.20 9.15
CA ARG A 24 44.93 -27.63 8.08
C ARG A 24 45.18 -29.16 8.09
N SER A 25 45.26 -29.75 9.27
CA SER A 25 45.42 -31.22 9.41
C SER A 25 44.20 -31.96 8.91
N HIS A 26 43.01 -31.38 9.05
CA HIS A 26 41.72 -32.02 8.68
C HIS A 26 41.12 -31.41 7.41
N TYR A 27 41.92 -30.82 6.51
CA TYR A 27 41.44 -30.11 5.30
C TYR A 27 40.48 -30.99 4.44
N ARG A 28 40.62 -32.32 4.47
CA ARG A 28 39.74 -33.26 3.74
C ARG A 28 38.28 -33.19 4.23
N TRP A 29 38.06 -32.92 5.52
CA TRP A 29 36.73 -32.75 6.08
C TRP A 29 36.08 -31.46 5.61
N PHE A 30 36.88 -30.40 5.49
CA PHE A 30 36.43 -29.13 4.92
C PHE A 30 36.05 -29.29 3.45
N VAL A 31 36.88 -29.93 2.66
CA VAL A 31 36.61 -30.18 1.25
C VAL A 31 35.34 -31.05 1.07
N ALA A 32 35.19 -32.11 1.87
CA ALA A 32 34.01 -32.97 1.82
C ALA A 32 32.73 -32.21 2.25
N SER A 33 32.80 -31.41 3.34
CA SER A 33 31.68 -30.61 3.81
C SER A 33 31.26 -29.57 2.80
N VAL A 34 32.20 -28.82 2.22
CA VAL A 34 31.91 -27.84 1.16
C VAL A 34 31.32 -28.53 -0.08
N ALA A 35 31.85 -29.68 -0.48
CA ALA A 35 31.31 -30.43 -1.62
C ALA A 35 29.87 -30.88 -1.37
N VAL A 36 29.55 -31.36 -0.18
CA VAL A 36 28.16 -31.74 0.22
C VAL A 36 27.26 -30.50 0.25
N ALA A 37 27.69 -29.39 0.87
CA ALA A 37 26.95 -28.16 0.92
C ALA A 37 26.65 -27.59 -0.48
N LEU A 38 27.63 -27.61 -1.37
CA LEU A 38 27.46 -27.20 -2.77
C LEU A 38 26.52 -28.14 -3.53
N MET A 39 26.57 -29.46 -3.28
CA MET A 39 25.67 -30.43 -3.89
C MET A 39 24.21 -30.17 -3.46
N ILE A 40 23.98 -29.88 -2.18
CA ILE A 40 22.66 -29.48 -1.65
C ILE A 40 22.20 -28.18 -2.29
N ALA A 41 23.08 -27.18 -2.40
CA ALA A 41 22.77 -25.91 -3.05
C ALA A 41 22.39 -26.08 -4.52
N VAL A 42 23.14 -26.89 -5.28
CA VAL A 42 22.83 -27.21 -6.68
C VAL A 42 21.49 -27.95 -6.79
N TYR A 43 21.24 -28.93 -5.93
CA TYR A 43 19.95 -29.61 -5.87
C TYR A 43 18.81 -28.64 -5.59
N TYR A 44 18.95 -27.76 -4.61
CA TYR A 44 17.96 -26.71 -4.30
C TYR A 44 17.72 -25.78 -5.50
N LEU A 45 18.80 -25.32 -6.15
CA LEU A 45 18.70 -24.46 -7.32
C LEU A 45 18.08 -25.17 -8.55
N SER A 46 18.21 -26.48 -8.68
CA SER A 46 17.61 -27.25 -9.76
C SER A 46 16.13 -27.56 -9.55
N THR A 47 15.68 -27.62 -8.28
CA THR A 47 14.28 -27.91 -7.94
C THR A 47 13.43 -26.67 -7.76
N THR A 48 14.03 -25.51 -7.47
CA THR A 48 13.31 -24.27 -7.28
C THR A 48 13.08 -23.57 -8.62
N ALA A 49 11.82 -23.25 -8.92
CA ALA A 49 11.47 -22.53 -10.13
C ALA A 49 12.08 -21.12 -10.15
N ASP A 50 12.61 -20.72 -11.29
CA ASP A 50 13.12 -19.37 -11.52
C ASP A 50 11.93 -18.38 -11.51
N VAL A 51 11.99 -17.34 -10.68
CA VAL A 51 10.97 -16.29 -10.56
C VAL A 51 11.55 -15.00 -11.10
N TYR A 52 10.75 -14.34 -11.94
CA TYR A 52 11.08 -13.07 -12.58
C TYR A 52 10.25 -11.96 -11.97
N THR A 53 10.87 -10.85 -11.64
CA THR A 53 10.17 -9.64 -11.18
C THR A 53 10.04 -8.68 -12.34
N ARG A 54 8.83 -8.19 -12.58
CA ARG A 54 8.53 -7.10 -13.49
C ARG A 54 8.04 -5.90 -12.73
N GLU A 55 8.44 -4.72 -13.18
CA GLU A 55 8.12 -3.45 -12.56
C GLU A 55 7.47 -2.54 -13.57
N ALA A 56 6.49 -1.75 -13.13
CA ALA A 56 5.85 -0.71 -13.92
C ALA A 56 5.68 0.54 -13.04
N ALA A 57 5.88 1.71 -13.61
CA ALA A 57 5.66 2.97 -12.92
C ALA A 57 4.45 3.69 -13.50
N VAL A 58 3.53 4.09 -12.63
CA VAL A 58 2.28 4.75 -13.00
C VAL A 58 2.15 6.05 -12.21
N MET A 59 1.99 7.17 -12.90
CA MET A 59 1.72 8.47 -12.28
C MET A 59 0.23 8.66 -12.10
N VAL A 60 -0.18 9.02 -10.91
CA VAL A 60 -1.54 9.46 -10.61
C VAL A 60 -1.67 10.92 -11.01
N LYS A 61 -2.56 11.19 -11.98
CA LYS A 61 -2.89 12.56 -12.38
C LYS A 61 -3.72 13.19 -11.29
N MET A 62 -3.19 14.21 -10.64
CA MET A 62 -4.03 15.10 -9.85
C MET A 62 -4.81 15.98 -10.84
N GLU A 63 -6.12 15.80 -10.89
CA GLU A 63 -6.99 16.76 -11.60
C GLU A 63 -6.92 18.08 -10.83
N THR A 64 -5.97 18.94 -11.18
CA THR A 64 -6.07 20.35 -10.85
C THR A 64 -7.03 20.94 -11.90
N THR A 65 -8.33 20.96 -11.61
CA THR A 65 -9.23 21.85 -12.33
C THR A 65 -8.79 23.28 -11.99
N ARG A 66 -7.86 23.78 -12.75
CA ARG A 66 -7.58 25.20 -12.80
C ARG A 66 -8.84 25.84 -13.38
N GLY A 67 -9.79 26.17 -12.52
CA GLY A 67 -10.77 27.18 -12.88
C GLY A 67 -9.95 28.38 -13.34
N THR A 68 -9.97 28.65 -14.63
CA THR A 68 -9.48 29.90 -15.20
C THR A 68 -10.32 30.97 -14.54
N VAL A 69 -9.75 31.57 -13.49
CA VAL A 69 -10.26 32.83 -12.95
C VAL A 69 -10.01 33.88 -14.06
N THR A 70 -10.89 33.92 -15.04
CA THR A 70 -11.06 35.12 -15.85
C THR A 70 -11.68 36.15 -14.91
N GLN A 71 -10.84 36.98 -14.30
CA GLN A 71 -11.26 38.25 -13.71
C GLN A 71 -11.96 39.08 -14.79
N SER A 72 -13.22 38.79 -15.02
CA SER A 72 -14.11 39.75 -15.65
C SER A 72 -14.68 40.59 -14.56
N ALA A 73 -14.17 41.81 -14.43
CA ALA A 73 -14.72 42.86 -13.61
C ALA A 73 -16.07 43.28 -14.20
N SER A 74 -17.09 42.46 -14.04
CA SER A 74 -18.49 42.84 -14.29
C SER A 74 -19.33 41.93 -13.35
N GLY A 75 -20.05 42.58 -12.48
CA GLY A 75 -20.72 42.09 -11.28
C GLY A 75 -21.74 40.97 -11.40
N ASN A 76 -21.37 39.83 -11.93
CA ASN A 76 -22.13 38.60 -11.86
C ASN A 76 -21.23 37.51 -11.26
N ASP A 77 -21.24 37.38 -9.95
CA ASP A 77 -20.52 36.36 -9.16
C ASP A 77 -21.03 34.94 -9.38
N PHE A 78 -21.66 34.66 -10.52
CA PHE A 78 -22.11 33.31 -10.88
C PHE A 78 -20.95 32.35 -11.26
N ASN A 79 -19.73 32.86 -11.47
CA ASN A 79 -18.60 32.07 -11.95
C ASN A 79 -17.63 31.59 -10.88
N ASN A 80 -17.84 31.90 -9.61
CA ASN A 80 -16.97 31.44 -8.52
C ASN A 80 -17.45 30.15 -7.83
N MET A 81 -18.23 29.33 -8.55
CA MET A 81 -18.52 27.99 -8.09
C MET A 81 -17.33 27.09 -8.45
N GLU A 82 -16.31 27.17 -7.62
CA GLU A 82 -15.14 26.30 -7.69
C GLU A 82 -15.59 24.84 -7.60
N LEU A 83 -15.48 24.15 -8.72
CA LEU A 83 -15.69 22.71 -8.78
C LEU A 83 -14.76 22.07 -7.74
N VAL A 84 -15.33 21.60 -6.64
CA VAL A 84 -14.56 20.83 -5.64
C VAL A 84 -13.99 19.61 -6.34
N GLN A 85 -12.70 19.70 -6.55
CA GLN A 85 -11.91 18.60 -7.05
C GLN A 85 -11.97 17.44 -6.05
N GLN A 86 -12.43 16.31 -6.54
CA GLN A 86 -12.03 15.06 -5.96
C GLN A 86 -10.49 14.96 -6.13
N GLN A 87 -9.75 15.45 -5.16
CA GLN A 87 -8.33 15.17 -5.07
C GLN A 87 -8.18 13.66 -5.08
N THR A 88 -7.65 13.14 -6.17
CA THR A 88 -7.34 11.72 -6.28
C THR A 88 -6.29 11.43 -5.20
N ASN A 89 -6.73 10.90 -4.08
CA ASN A 89 -5.85 10.64 -2.94
C ASN A 89 -4.97 9.44 -3.29
N VAL A 90 -3.68 9.69 -3.52
CA VAL A 90 -2.70 8.67 -3.93
C VAL A 90 -2.71 7.42 -3.04
N PRO A 91 -2.80 7.52 -1.69
CA PRO A 91 -2.97 6.36 -0.83
C PRO A 91 -4.21 5.51 -1.13
N ASN A 92 -5.31 6.12 -1.55
CA ASN A 92 -6.52 5.38 -1.93
C ASN A 92 -6.30 4.62 -3.25
N VAL A 93 -5.64 5.23 -4.22
CA VAL A 93 -5.28 4.56 -5.48
C VAL A 93 -4.38 3.35 -5.22
N LEU A 94 -3.38 3.50 -4.36
CA LEU A 94 -2.49 2.42 -3.98
C LEU A 94 -3.26 1.23 -3.36
N ARG A 95 -4.24 1.51 -2.49
CA ARG A 95 -5.09 0.47 -1.90
C ARG A 95 -6.00 -0.18 -2.93
N GLN A 96 -6.50 0.60 -3.90
CA GLN A 96 -7.35 0.06 -4.97
C GLN A 96 -6.58 -0.90 -5.87
N TYR A 97 -5.32 -0.62 -6.22
CA TYR A 97 -4.48 -1.56 -6.96
C TYR A 97 -4.28 -2.91 -6.25
N LYS A 98 -4.27 -2.92 -4.91
CA LYS A 98 -4.19 -4.14 -4.09
C LYS A 98 -5.54 -4.76 -3.76
N SER A 99 -6.65 -4.17 -4.20
CA SER A 99 -7.98 -4.69 -3.84
C SER A 99 -8.26 -6.04 -4.50
N LEU A 100 -8.81 -6.96 -3.71
CA LEU A 100 -9.15 -8.29 -4.21
C LEU A 100 -10.19 -8.22 -5.35
N ALA A 101 -11.12 -7.27 -5.27
CA ALA A 101 -12.13 -7.07 -6.31
C ALA A 101 -11.50 -6.69 -7.66
N LEU A 102 -10.54 -5.74 -7.68
CA LEU A 102 -9.83 -5.37 -8.90
C LEU A 102 -9.04 -6.56 -9.45
N LEU A 103 -8.32 -7.28 -8.58
CA LEU A 103 -7.51 -8.42 -8.99
C LEU A 103 -8.36 -9.59 -9.49
N THR A 104 -9.59 -9.75 -8.98
CA THR A 104 -10.53 -10.75 -9.51
C THR A 104 -10.94 -10.41 -10.95
N ASP A 105 -11.25 -9.15 -11.26
CA ASP A 105 -11.54 -8.73 -12.62
C ASP A 105 -10.33 -8.89 -13.56
N VAL A 106 -9.14 -8.63 -13.05
CA VAL A 106 -7.90 -8.86 -13.80
C VAL A 106 -7.76 -10.33 -14.17
N VAL A 107 -7.99 -11.23 -13.22
CA VAL A 107 -7.94 -12.68 -13.47
C VAL A 107 -9.03 -13.12 -14.45
N CYS A 108 -10.26 -12.63 -14.28
CA CYS A 108 -11.34 -12.91 -15.24
C CYS A 108 -10.98 -12.47 -16.67
N ARG A 109 -10.29 -11.34 -16.81
CA ARG A 109 -9.89 -10.81 -18.13
C ARG A 109 -8.70 -11.55 -18.74
N LEU A 110 -7.74 -12.00 -17.91
CA LEU A 110 -6.53 -12.72 -18.34
C LEU A 110 -6.83 -14.18 -18.68
N ASP A 111 -7.47 -14.89 -17.77
CA ASP A 111 -7.63 -16.34 -17.85
C ASP A 111 -9.02 -16.74 -18.36
N SER A 112 -9.88 -15.74 -18.72
CA SER A 112 -11.27 -15.94 -19.18
C SER A 112 -12.09 -16.86 -18.27
N LEU A 113 -11.77 -16.86 -16.98
CA LEU A 113 -12.46 -17.66 -15.97
C LEU A 113 -13.88 -17.13 -15.75
N LYS A 114 -14.87 -18.01 -15.96
CA LYS A 114 -16.29 -17.69 -15.74
C LYS A 114 -16.74 -17.90 -14.30
N ASP A 115 -16.00 -18.75 -13.57
CA ASP A 115 -16.30 -19.02 -12.17
C ASP A 115 -15.63 -17.96 -11.26
N LYS A 116 -16.48 -17.18 -10.58
CA LYS A 116 -16.03 -16.10 -9.69
C LYS A 116 -15.27 -16.61 -8.46
N ASP A 117 -15.59 -17.79 -7.96
CA ASP A 117 -14.95 -18.33 -6.76
C ASP A 117 -13.53 -18.87 -7.09
N GLU A 118 -13.34 -19.41 -8.28
CA GLU A 118 -12.02 -19.82 -8.78
C GLU A 118 -11.16 -18.59 -9.08
N ALA A 119 -11.72 -17.58 -9.78
CA ALA A 119 -11.05 -16.32 -10.06
C ALA A 119 -10.59 -15.62 -8.78
N LYS A 120 -11.39 -15.69 -7.71
CA LYS A 120 -11.06 -15.10 -6.42
C LYS A 120 -9.86 -15.79 -5.74
N ARG A 121 -9.77 -17.12 -5.81
CA ARG A 121 -8.60 -17.87 -5.28
C ARG A 121 -7.32 -17.50 -6.03
N VAL A 122 -7.39 -17.41 -7.35
CA VAL A 122 -6.27 -16.99 -8.18
C VAL A 122 -5.90 -15.52 -7.88
N ALA A 123 -6.90 -14.64 -7.70
CA ALA A 123 -6.67 -13.25 -7.34
C ALA A 123 -5.98 -13.08 -5.97
N GLN A 124 -6.28 -13.97 -4.99
CA GLN A 124 -5.58 -13.98 -3.71
C GLN A 124 -4.10 -14.35 -3.85
N SER A 125 -3.78 -15.32 -4.69
CA SER A 125 -2.37 -15.67 -4.96
C SER A 125 -1.65 -14.54 -5.69
N LEU A 126 -2.32 -13.89 -6.65
CA LEU A 126 -1.81 -12.73 -7.37
C LEU A 126 -1.57 -11.54 -6.42
N GLN A 127 -2.48 -11.32 -5.46
CA GLN A 127 -2.33 -10.28 -4.43
C GLN A 127 -1.07 -10.47 -3.58
N GLY A 128 -0.72 -11.72 -3.26
CA GLY A 128 0.48 -12.06 -2.50
C GLY A 128 1.78 -11.80 -3.28
N ALA A 129 1.75 -11.98 -4.61
CA ALA A 129 2.89 -11.76 -5.49
C ALA A 129 3.01 -10.31 -5.99
N LEU A 130 1.95 -9.49 -5.79
CA LEU A 130 1.90 -8.08 -6.19
C LEU A 130 2.37 -7.16 -5.06
N SER A 131 3.43 -6.42 -5.29
CA SER A 131 3.87 -5.33 -4.42
C SER A 131 3.54 -3.98 -5.06
N VAL A 132 2.88 -3.12 -4.30
CA VAL A 132 2.52 -1.76 -4.73
C VAL A 132 3.11 -0.81 -3.71
N SER A 133 3.92 0.13 -4.13
CA SER A 133 4.58 1.11 -3.29
C SER A 133 4.61 2.47 -3.97
N LEU A 134 4.74 3.53 -3.19
CA LEU A 134 5.07 4.86 -3.70
C LEU A 134 6.57 4.93 -3.96
N ASP A 135 6.97 5.75 -4.91
CA ASP A 135 8.37 6.04 -5.17
C ASP A 135 8.99 6.84 -4.01
N ASP A 136 8.23 7.83 -3.50
CA ASP A 136 8.54 8.61 -2.30
C ASP A 136 7.24 8.95 -1.58
N GLU A 137 7.26 9.27 -0.27
CA GLU A 137 6.06 9.58 0.53
C GLU A 137 5.22 10.71 -0.04
N GLN A 138 5.84 11.67 -0.72
CA GLN A 138 5.18 12.80 -1.38
C GLN A 138 5.01 12.62 -2.89
N SER A 139 5.40 11.47 -3.43
CA SER A 139 5.33 11.20 -4.86
C SER A 139 3.90 10.86 -5.31
N THR A 140 3.57 11.27 -6.52
CA THR A 140 2.36 10.83 -7.24
C THR A 140 2.61 9.57 -8.07
N ILE A 141 3.84 9.03 -8.04
CA ILE A 141 4.25 7.86 -8.80
C ILE A 141 4.09 6.61 -7.96
N ILE A 142 3.34 5.65 -8.48
CA ILE A 142 3.12 4.34 -7.88
C ILE A 142 3.95 3.32 -8.66
N ASN A 143 4.80 2.60 -7.94
CA ASN A 143 5.58 1.49 -8.46
C ASN A 143 4.83 0.18 -8.21
N LEU A 144 4.52 -0.51 -9.29
CA LEU A 144 3.88 -1.83 -9.31
C LEU A 144 4.95 -2.87 -9.59
N LYS A 145 5.14 -3.85 -8.71
CA LYS A 145 6.06 -4.98 -8.89
C LYS A 145 5.30 -6.28 -8.79
N TYR A 146 5.48 -7.13 -9.76
CA TYR A 146 4.84 -8.44 -9.79
C TYR A 146 5.87 -9.54 -10.07
N GLN A 147 5.72 -10.65 -9.37
CA GLN A 147 6.61 -11.81 -9.46
C GLN A 147 5.88 -13.00 -10.05
N ASP A 148 6.44 -13.55 -11.13
CA ASP A 148 5.91 -14.74 -11.80
C ASP A 148 7.04 -15.60 -12.35
N VAL A 149 6.72 -16.86 -12.62
CA VAL A 149 7.64 -17.80 -13.29
C VAL A 149 7.85 -17.42 -14.77
N SER A 150 6.84 -16.82 -15.40
CA SER A 150 6.92 -16.32 -16.77
C SER A 150 7.03 -14.79 -16.82
N PRO A 151 8.11 -14.25 -17.39
CA PRO A 151 8.27 -12.81 -17.55
C PRO A 151 7.17 -12.17 -18.40
N GLU A 152 6.74 -12.85 -19.48
CA GLU A 152 5.68 -12.35 -20.36
C GLU A 152 4.32 -12.31 -19.66
N ARG A 153 4.02 -13.31 -18.81
CA ARG A 153 2.80 -13.34 -18.02
C ARG A 153 2.82 -12.22 -16.99
N ALA A 154 3.95 -11.98 -16.34
CA ALA A 154 4.09 -10.89 -15.38
C ALA A 154 3.84 -9.51 -16.02
N GLU A 155 4.36 -9.27 -17.22
CA GLU A 155 4.12 -8.04 -17.98
C GLU A 155 2.64 -7.88 -18.36
N LYS A 156 2.02 -8.97 -18.84
CA LYS A 156 0.58 -8.97 -19.16
C LYS A 156 -0.28 -8.69 -17.93
N VAL A 157 0.04 -9.30 -16.79
CA VAL A 157 -0.67 -9.07 -15.52
C VAL A 157 -0.60 -7.59 -15.13
N LEU A 158 0.60 -6.99 -15.10
CA LEU A 158 0.77 -5.58 -14.75
C LEU A 158 0.02 -4.65 -15.70
N ASN A 159 0.11 -4.88 -17.01
CA ASN A 159 -0.63 -4.11 -18.01
C ASN A 159 -2.15 -4.23 -17.80
N THR A 160 -2.63 -5.46 -17.55
CA THR A 160 -4.06 -5.68 -17.33
C THR A 160 -4.54 -5.04 -16.03
N ILE A 161 -3.74 -5.05 -14.95
CA ILE A 161 -4.06 -4.36 -13.71
C ILE A 161 -4.28 -2.85 -13.97
N ILE A 162 -3.39 -2.22 -14.71
CA ILE A 162 -3.48 -0.79 -15.02
C ILE A 162 -4.71 -0.51 -15.90
N GLN A 163 -4.97 -1.34 -16.91
CA GLN A 163 -6.14 -1.20 -17.77
C GLN A 163 -7.45 -1.38 -17.02
N VAL A 164 -7.58 -2.44 -16.24
CA VAL A 164 -8.80 -2.72 -15.46
C VAL A 164 -9.06 -1.63 -14.44
N TYR A 165 -8.02 -1.08 -13.81
CA TYR A 165 -8.16 0.06 -12.92
C TYR A 165 -8.71 1.29 -13.64
N ASN A 166 -8.14 1.63 -14.80
CA ASN A 166 -8.60 2.78 -15.60
C ASN A 166 -10.02 2.57 -16.11
N ASP A 167 -10.35 1.36 -16.59
CA ASP A 167 -11.71 1.02 -17.07
C ASP A 167 -12.75 1.15 -15.93
N ARG A 168 -12.42 0.67 -14.72
CA ARG A 168 -13.29 0.84 -13.53
C ARG A 168 -13.49 2.30 -13.20
N TRP A 169 -12.42 3.09 -13.15
CA TRP A 169 -12.52 4.52 -12.88
C TRP A 169 -13.46 5.23 -13.86
N ILE A 170 -13.30 4.96 -15.16
CA ILE A 170 -14.17 5.53 -16.20
C ILE A 170 -15.63 5.11 -15.98
N ASN A 171 -15.86 3.84 -15.67
CA ASN A 171 -17.20 3.34 -15.41
C ASN A 171 -17.84 3.97 -14.15
N ASP A 172 -17.07 4.11 -13.08
CA ASP A 172 -17.54 4.75 -11.85
C ASP A 172 -17.89 6.22 -12.08
N LYS A 173 -17.05 6.96 -12.81
CA LYS A 173 -17.33 8.34 -13.22
C LYS A 173 -18.58 8.44 -14.09
N ARG A 174 -18.76 7.52 -15.04
CA ARG A 174 -19.96 7.46 -15.88
C ARG A 174 -21.23 7.15 -15.07
N LEU A 175 -21.15 6.28 -14.08
CA LEU A 175 -22.28 6.00 -13.21
C LEU A 175 -22.70 7.22 -12.41
N MET A 176 -21.73 7.99 -11.86
CA MET A 176 -22.02 9.25 -11.17
C MET A 176 -22.64 10.27 -12.11
N ALA A 177 -22.06 10.48 -13.28
CA ALA A 177 -22.55 11.44 -14.27
C ALA A 177 -23.95 11.06 -14.79
N ASN A 178 -24.25 9.78 -14.99
CA ASN A 178 -25.56 9.31 -15.36
C ASN A 178 -26.61 9.56 -14.26
N SER A 179 -26.23 9.38 -12.98
CA SER A 179 -27.12 9.70 -11.85
C SER A 179 -27.44 11.20 -11.82
N THR A 180 -26.41 12.04 -12.03
CA THR A 180 -26.57 13.50 -12.12
C THR A 180 -27.44 13.89 -13.30
N ALA A 181 -27.23 13.30 -14.49
CA ALA A 181 -28.03 13.58 -15.68
C ALA A 181 -29.52 13.30 -15.46
N ARG A 182 -29.84 12.13 -14.92
CA ARG A 182 -31.24 11.77 -14.61
C ARG A 182 -31.89 12.78 -13.65
N PHE A 183 -31.17 13.13 -12.60
CA PHE A 183 -31.68 14.14 -11.67
C PHE A 183 -31.98 15.48 -12.36
N ILE A 184 -31.05 15.98 -13.19
CA ILE A 184 -31.23 17.24 -13.91
C ILE A 184 -32.39 17.14 -14.89
N ASP A 185 -32.51 16.02 -15.62
CA ASP A 185 -33.60 15.80 -16.58
C ASP A 185 -34.97 15.79 -15.87
N ASP A 186 -35.10 15.08 -14.76
CA ASP A 186 -36.32 15.06 -13.96
C ASP A 186 -36.71 16.45 -13.45
N ARG A 187 -35.67 17.23 -13.05
CA ARG A 187 -35.89 18.60 -12.54
C ARG A 187 -36.28 19.57 -13.64
N LEU A 188 -35.61 19.48 -14.82
CA LEU A 188 -35.96 20.29 -16.00
C LEU A 188 -37.41 20.06 -16.41
N LEU A 189 -37.87 18.80 -16.46
CA LEU A 189 -39.23 18.44 -16.79
C LEU A 189 -40.25 19.03 -15.81
N LEU A 190 -39.92 19.06 -14.51
CA LEU A 190 -40.78 19.66 -13.50
C LEU A 190 -40.84 21.17 -13.68
N ILE A 191 -39.76 21.85 -13.89
CA ILE A 191 -39.69 23.30 -14.04
C ILE A 191 -40.36 23.76 -15.35
N ASP A 192 -40.21 23.01 -16.43
CA ASP A 192 -40.89 23.28 -17.70
C ASP A 192 -42.39 23.29 -17.52
N LYS A 193 -42.96 22.31 -16.82
CA LYS A 193 -44.39 22.29 -16.47
C LYS A 193 -44.81 23.48 -15.60
N GLU A 194 -43.98 23.80 -14.58
CA GLU A 194 -44.27 24.91 -13.69
C GLU A 194 -44.17 26.27 -14.44
N LEU A 195 -43.24 26.41 -15.37
CA LEU A 195 -43.10 27.58 -16.19
C LEU A 195 -44.30 27.76 -17.11
N SER A 196 -44.74 26.69 -17.80
CA SER A 196 -45.94 26.70 -18.61
C SER A 196 -47.19 27.17 -17.84
N HIS A 197 -47.37 26.68 -16.58
CA HIS A 197 -48.44 27.14 -15.73
C HIS A 197 -48.37 28.61 -15.36
N VAL A 198 -47.17 29.15 -15.15
CA VAL A 198 -46.97 30.55 -14.84
C VAL A 198 -47.25 31.40 -16.08
N ASP A 199 -46.80 30.98 -17.26
CA ASP A 199 -47.03 31.66 -18.55
C ASP A 199 -48.55 31.72 -18.88
N ASP A 200 -49.27 30.62 -18.66
CA ASP A 200 -50.72 30.57 -18.80
C ASP A 200 -51.42 31.54 -17.82
N SER A 201 -50.86 31.62 -16.59
CA SER A 201 -51.39 32.52 -15.57
C SER A 201 -51.18 33.99 -15.93
N ILE A 202 -50.01 34.35 -16.45
CA ILE A 202 -49.70 35.70 -16.95
C ILE A 202 -50.58 36.07 -18.14
N SER A 203 -50.68 35.16 -19.11
CA SER A 203 -51.49 35.37 -20.32
C SER A 203 -52.98 35.57 -19.95
N THR A 204 -53.52 34.72 -19.07
CA THR A 204 -54.89 34.84 -18.60
C THR A 204 -55.12 36.14 -17.82
N PHE A 205 -54.16 36.54 -16.99
CA PHE A 205 -54.25 37.77 -16.19
C PHE A 205 -54.18 39.02 -17.10
N LYS A 206 -53.28 39.08 -18.07
CA LYS A 206 -53.16 40.18 -19.05
C LYS A 206 -54.42 40.31 -19.90
N ALA A 207 -54.99 39.18 -20.36
CA ALA A 207 -56.21 39.17 -21.15
C ALA A 207 -57.50 39.66 -20.35
N ARG A 208 -57.56 39.32 -19.04
CA ARG A 208 -58.71 39.74 -18.21
C ARG A 208 -58.72 41.20 -17.79
N HIS A 209 -57.53 41.79 -17.70
CA HIS A 209 -57.40 43.15 -17.11
C HIS A 209 -57.00 44.26 -18.09
N GLU A 210 -56.87 43.99 -19.41
CA GLU A 210 -56.52 44.95 -20.45
C GLU A 210 -55.29 45.85 -20.10
N ILE A 211 -54.34 45.31 -19.38
CA ILE A 211 -53.17 46.06 -18.86
C ILE A 211 -52.14 46.22 -19.98
N THR A 212 -52.17 47.36 -20.70
CA THR A 212 -51.27 47.61 -21.83
C THR A 212 -50.13 48.61 -21.52
N ASN A 213 -50.16 49.39 -20.42
CA ASN A 213 -49.19 50.45 -20.18
C ASN A 213 -48.91 50.63 -18.68
N LEU A 214 -47.99 49.87 -18.14
CA LEU A 214 -47.39 50.10 -16.80
C LEU A 214 -45.88 50.36 -16.86
N GLU A 215 -45.41 50.71 -18.02
CA GLU A 215 -43.96 50.60 -18.37
C GLU A 215 -43.06 51.69 -17.81
N GLN A 216 -43.53 52.90 -17.46
CA GLN A 216 -42.67 54.03 -17.21
C GLN A 216 -42.35 54.38 -15.73
N ALA A 217 -43.08 53.84 -14.76
CA ALA A 217 -42.75 54.09 -13.33
C ALA A 217 -41.94 52.96 -12.70
N SER A 218 -41.72 51.89 -13.44
CA SER A 218 -41.24 50.60 -12.97
C SER A 218 -39.75 50.34 -13.22
N ASP A 219 -39.10 50.98 -14.16
CA ASP A 219 -37.80 50.52 -14.66
C ASP A 219 -36.69 50.53 -13.61
N LEU A 220 -36.56 51.58 -12.83
CA LEU A 220 -35.55 51.60 -11.74
C LEU A 220 -35.88 50.63 -10.64
N TYR A 221 -37.16 50.44 -10.40
CA TYR A 221 -37.72 49.53 -9.41
C TYR A 221 -37.60 48.08 -9.83
N LEU A 222 -37.87 47.78 -11.09
CA LEU A 222 -37.72 46.47 -11.67
C LEU A 222 -36.25 46.01 -11.66
N GLN A 223 -35.30 46.90 -11.90
CA GLN A 223 -33.89 46.59 -11.96
C GLN A 223 -33.38 46.14 -10.56
N GLN A 224 -33.61 46.96 -9.53
CA GLN A 224 -33.15 46.63 -8.15
C GLN A 224 -33.86 45.40 -7.58
N GLN A 225 -35.14 45.25 -7.91
CA GLN A 225 -35.94 44.10 -7.51
C GLN A 225 -35.52 42.85 -8.30
N THR A 226 -35.18 42.97 -9.59
CA THR A 226 -34.70 41.87 -10.42
C THR A 226 -33.39 41.29 -9.91
N GLU A 227 -32.45 42.14 -9.46
CA GLU A 227 -31.20 41.69 -8.85
C GLU A 227 -31.42 40.93 -7.53
N SER A 228 -32.24 41.48 -6.64
CA SER A 228 -32.56 40.80 -5.36
C SER A 228 -33.29 39.48 -5.57
N GLU A 229 -34.16 39.39 -6.56
CA GLU A 229 -34.92 38.21 -6.88
C GLU A 229 -34.11 37.14 -7.61
N ALA A 230 -33.16 37.56 -8.45
CA ALA A 230 -32.18 36.63 -8.99
C ALA A 230 -31.35 35.94 -7.89
N GLU A 231 -31.03 36.68 -6.83
CA GLU A 231 -30.29 36.13 -5.70
C GLU A 231 -31.20 35.22 -4.84
N ILE A 232 -32.45 35.60 -4.53
CA ILE A 232 -33.43 34.72 -3.88
C ILE A 232 -33.63 33.44 -4.68
N LEU A 233 -33.69 33.53 -5.99
CA LEU A 233 -33.81 32.43 -6.88
C LEU A 233 -32.64 31.47 -6.78
N LYS A 234 -31.43 32.00 -6.83
CA LYS A 234 -30.20 31.23 -6.70
C LYS A 234 -30.20 30.47 -5.37
N LEU A 235 -30.50 31.16 -4.27
CA LEU A 235 -30.59 30.55 -2.94
C LEU A 235 -31.72 29.49 -2.84
N SER A 236 -32.88 29.78 -3.45
CA SER A 236 -33.99 28.83 -3.51
C SER A 236 -33.64 27.56 -4.30
N ASN A 237 -32.90 27.71 -5.39
CA ASN A 237 -32.43 26.58 -6.17
C ASN A 237 -31.43 25.73 -5.38
N GLN A 238 -30.49 26.37 -4.70
CA GLN A 238 -29.56 25.67 -3.81
C GLN A 238 -30.32 24.94 -2.69
N MET A 239 -31.35 25.55 -2.14
CA MET A 239 -32.21 24.93 -1.11
C MET A 239 -32.94 23.70 -1.66
N HIS A 240 -33.56 23.80 -2.85
CA HIS A 240 -34.25 22.65 -3.46
C HIS A 240 -33.27 21.51 -3.79
N MET A 241 -32.07 21.83 -4.25
CA MET A 241 -31.03 20.83 -4.47
C MET A 241 -30.62 20.14 -3.15
N ALA A 242 -30.42 20.94 -2.10
CA ALA A 242 -30.12 20.41 -0.78
C ALA A 242 -31.25 19.54 -0.22
N GLN A 243 -32.50 19.95 -0.40
CA GLN A 243 -33.69 19.15 -0.03
C GLN A 243 -33.75 17.83 -0.78
N TYR A 244 -33.50 17.82 -2.07
CA TYR A 244 -33.46 16.59 -2.87
C TYR A 244 -32.40 15.61 -2.38
N ILE A 245 -31.19 16.11 -2.04
CA ILE A 245 -30.14 15.26 -1.45
C ILE A 245 -30.60 14.70 -0.09
N LEU A 246 -31.23 15.54 0.72
CA LEU A 246 -31.77 15.12 2.01
C LEU A 246 -32.84 14.03 1.86
N ASP A 247 -33.69 14.15 0.86
CA ASP A 247 -34.72 13.16 0.56
C ASP A 247 -34.14 11.81 0.14
N ILE A 248 -33.12 11.82 -0.73
CA ILE A 248 -32.37 10.61 -1.10
C ILE A 248 -31.70 9.99 0.14
N LEU A 249 -31.12 10.82 0.99
CA LEU A 249 -30.47 10.35 2.21
C LEU A 249 -31.45 9.79 3.23
N ASN A 250 -32.67 10.28 3.30
CA ASN A 250 -33.70 9.78 4.21
C ASN A 250 -34.42 8.54 3.68
N ASP A 251 -34.42 8.31 2.36
CA ASP A 251 -35.03 7.12 1.79
C ASP A 251 -34.23 5.87 2.09
N SER A 252 -34.83 4.92 2.79
CA SER A 252 -34.20 3.64 3.14
C SER A 252 -33.88 2.75 1.93
N LYS A 253 -34.62 2.91 0.82
CA LYS A 253 -34.39 2.16 -0.42
C LYS A 253 -33.15 2.66 -1.18
N SER A 254 -32.78 3.91 -0.96
CA SER A 254 -31.66 4.59 -1.61
C SER A 254 -30.35 4.47 -0.84
N ARG A 255 -30.26 3.57 0.14
CA ARG A 255 -29.10 3.45 1.05
C ARG A 255 -27.75 3.20 0.35
N TYR A 256 -27.79 2.55 -0.81
CA TYR A 256 -26.62 2.22 -1.61
C TYR A 256 -26.60 2.92 -2.97
N ASN A 257 -27.34 4.03 -3.10
CA ASN A 257 -27.32 4.85 -4.29
C ASN A 257 -26.24 5.92 -4.18
N LEU A 258 -25.59 6.20 -5.31
CA LEU A 258 -24.65 7.32 -5.43
C LEU A 258 -25.43 8.63 -5.32
N LEU A 259 -24.88 9.55 -4.53
CA LEU A 259 -25.44 10.89 -4.44
C LEU A 259 -25.02 11.71 -5.66
N PRO A 260 -25.89 12.56 -6.20
CA PRO A 260 -25.55 13.47 -7.30
C PRO A 260 -24.33 14.35 -6.92
N VAL A 261 -23.46 14.56 -7.90
CA VAL A 261 -22.33 15.49 -7.81
C VAL A 261 -22.68 16.67 -8.73
N HIS A 262 -22.15 17.83 -8.55
CA HIS A 262 -22.51 19.03 -9.32
C HIS A 262 -23.93 19.58 -9.03
N THR A 263 -24.31 19.54 -7.75
CA THR A 263 -25.63 20.00 -7.28
C THR A 263 -25.64 21.44 -6.77
N GLY A 264 -24.50 22.14 -6.87
CA GLY A 264 -24.37 23.51 -6.32
C GLY A 264 -24.02 23.55 -4.82
N LEU A 265 -23.86 22.38 -4.17
CA LEU A 265 -23.39 22.24 -2.79
C LEU A 265 -21.87 22.09 -2.69
N GLU A 266 -21.17 22.24 -3.82
CA GLU A 266 -19.76 21.88 -3.98
C GLU A 266 -18.80 22.82 -3.22
N SER A 267 -19.22 24.05 -2.95
CA SER A 267 -18.42 25.04 -2.22
C SER A 267 -18.63 25.01 -0.70
N GLY A 268 -18.61 23.78 -0.10
CA GLY A 268 -18.79 23.66 1.34
C GLY A 268 -18.57 22.27 1.87
N GLU A 269 -18.54 22.16 3.20
CA GLU A 269 -18.33 20.91 3.93
C GLU A 269 -19.26 19.76 3.48
N ALA A 270 -20.49 20.08 3.05
CA ALA A 270 -21.44 19.11 2.54
C ALA A 270 -21.00 18.48 1.20
N GLY A 271 -20.39 19.26 0.29
CA GLY A 271 -19.87 18.75 -0.96
C GLY A 271 -18.73 17.75 -0.77
N ASP A 272 -17.78 18.08 0.09
CA ASP A 272 -16.68 17.19 0.44
C ASP A 272 -17.17 15.89 1.07
N GLN A 273 -18.16 15.97 1.95
CA GLN A 273 -18.76 14.81 2.59
C GLN A 273 -19.53 13.93 1.57
N ILE A 274 -20.22 14.52 0.61
CA ILE A 274 -20.88 13.80 -0.50
C ILE A 274 -19.85 13.06 -1.36
N ALA A 275 -18.74 13.70 -1.68
CA ALA A 275 -17.66 13.08 -2.44
C ALA A 275 -17.04 11.90 -1.68
N GLN A 276 -16.80 12.06 -0.37
CA GLN A 276 -16.32 10.99 0.52
C GLN A 276 -17.32 9.83 0.62
N TYR A 277 -18.60 10.14 0.75
CA TYR A 277 -19.67 9.13 0.77
C TYR A 277 -19.68 8.30 -0.51
N ASN A 278 -19.68 8.96 -1.68
CA ASN A 278 -19.66 8.28 -2.98
C ASN A 278 -18.41 7.39 -3.14
N ALA A 279 -17.24 7.90 -2.76
CA ALA A 279 -16.00 7.14 -2.82
C ALA A 279 -16.03 5.92 -1.89
N LEU A 280 -16.54 6.08 -0.66
CA LEU A 280 -16.68 4.99 0.29
C LEU A 280 -17.72 3.97 -0.15
N LEU A 281 -18.84 4.42 -0.72
CA LEU A 281 -19.89 3.56 -1.25
C LEU A 281 -19.38 2.70 -2.42
N LEU A 282 -18.64 3.28 -3.36
CA LEU A 282 -18.00 2.55 -4.45
C LEU A 282 -17.01 1.51 -3.91
N LYS A 283 -16.22 1.89 -2.89
CA LYS A 283 -15.30 0.97 -2.23
C LYS A 283 -16.05 -0.18 -1.55
N LEU A 284 -17.14 0.10 -0.85
CA LEU A 284 -17.99 -0.91 -0.22
C LEU A 284 -18.57 -1.85 -1.26
N LYS A 285 -19.13 -1.31 -2.36
CA LYS A 285 -19.70 -2.08 -3.46
C LYS A 285 -18.68 -3.01 -4.09
N ASN A 286 -17.48 -2.51 -4.35
CA ASN A 286 -16.36 -3.31 -4.87
C ASN A 286 -15.90 -4.39 -3.86
N SER A 287 -15.99 -4.11 -2.56
CA SER A 287 -15.66 -5.08 -1.51
C SER A 287 -16.73 -6.17 -1.37
N LEU A 288 -17.99 -5.83 -1.59
CA LEU A 288 -19.11 -6.78 -1.55
C LEU A 288 -19.10 -7.79 -2.70
N GLU A 289 -18.60 -7.41 -3.89
CA GLU A 289 -18.45 -8.33 -5.02
C GLU A 289 -17.45 -9.46 -4.73
N GLY A 290 -16.54 -9.25 -3.78
CA GLY A 290 -15.48 -10.20 -3.46
C GLY A 290 -15.57 -10.86 -2.09
N THR A 291 -16.50 -10.47 -1.21
CA THR A 291 -16.45 -10.88 0.20
C THR A 291 -17.86 -11.00 0.79
N SER A 292 -18.04 -11.89 1.77
CA SER A 292 -19.32 -12.05 2.48
C SER A 292 -19.66 -10.78 3.29
N THR A 293 -20.98 -10.48 3.38
CA THR A 293 -21.53 -9.38 4.19
C THR A 293 -21.19 -9.46 5.69
N GLN A 294 -20.81 -10.64 6.18
CA GLN A 294 -20.41 -10.84 7.58
C GLN A 294 -18.92 -10.54 7.86
N ASN A 295 -18.16 -10.12 6.86
CA ASN A 295 -16.76 -9.79 7.05
C ASN A 295 -16.62 -8.51 7.92
N PRO A 296 -15.80 -8.53 8.99
CA PRO A 296 -15.59 -7.35 9.85
C PRO A 296 -15.16 -6.07 9.10
N ILE A 297 -14.49 -6.23 7.96
CA ILE A 297 -14.10 -5.10 7.10
C ILE A 297 -15.33 -4.47 6.44
N ILE A 298 -16.24 -5.28 5.95
CA ILE A 298 -17.51 -4.82 5.34
C ILE A 298 -18.36 -4.10 6.38
N ILE A 299 -18.54 -4.71 7.55
CA ILE A 299 -19.31 -4.11 8.65
C ILE A 299 -18.71 -2.74 9.03
N ARG A 300 -17.39 -2.64 9.16
CA ARG A 300 -16.73 -1.37 9.46
C ARG A 300 -16.93 -0.32 8.36
N GLN A 301 -16.89 -0.71 7.10
CA GLN A 301 -17.17 0.19 5.98
C GLN A 301 -18.63 0.64 5.95
N GLU A 302 -19.57 -0.24 6.28
CA GLU A 302 -20.98 0.11 6.43
C GLU A 302 -21.23 1.08 7.58
N ASP A 303 -20.57 0.87 8.72
CA ASP A 303 -20.65 1.78 9.86
C ASP A 303 -20.06 3.16 9.51
N GLN A 304 -18.92 3.20 8.85
CA GLN A 304 -18.35 4.46 8.34
C GLN A 304 -19.27 5.15 7.32
N LEU A 305 -19.88 4.39 6.41
CA LEU A 305 -20.84 4.93 5.46
C LEU A 305 -22.05 5.52 6.15
N LYS A 306 -22.55 4.84 7.18
CA LYS A 306 -23.67 5.32 8.00
C LYS A 306 -23.31 6.59 8.75
N GLU A 307 -22.12 6.66 9.32
CA GLU A 307 -21.62 7.86 10.02
C GLU A 307 -21.52 9.05 9.06
N ILE A 308 -20.85 8.88 7.90
CA ILE A 308 -20.77 9.94 6.90
C ILE A 308 -22.16 10.36 6.42
N ARG A 309 -23.06 9.41 6.20
CA ARG A 309 -24.46 9.70 5.83
C ARG A 309 -25.16 10.58 6.87
N GLN A 310 -24.99 10.29 8.15
CA GLN A 310 -25.56 11.11 9.23
C GLN A 310 -24.93 12.51 9.28
N ASN A 311 -23.64 12.59 9.05
CA ASN A 311 -22.92 13.87 8.98
C ASN A 311 -23.42 14.71 7.79
N ILE A 312 -23.59 14.10 6.61
CA ILE A 312 -24.17 14.78 5.45
C ILE A 312 -25.60 15.26 5.76
N ILE A 313 -26.44 14.42 6.37
CA ILE A 313 -27.80 14.83 6.74
C ILE A 313 -27.77 16.05 7.65
N ALA A 314 -26.89 16.08 8.66
CA ALA A 314 -26.73 17.20 9.57
C ALA A 314 -26.21 18.45 8.84
N SER A 315 -25.16 18.32 8.03
CA SER A 315 -24.58 19.43 7.27
C SER A 315 -25.56 20.02 6.27
N VAL A 316 -26.25 19.15 5.49
CA VAL A 316 -27.24 19.58 4.51
C VAL A 316 -28.48 20.21 5.19
N SER A 317 -28.93 19.65 6.31
CA SER A 317 -30.03 20.25 7.08
C SER A 317 -29.68 21.64 7.62
N ASN A 318 -28.46 21.83 8.13
CA ASN A 318 -27.97 23.11 8.56
C ASN A 318 -27.82 24.09 7.40
N TYR A 319 -27.35 23.63 6.26
CA TYR A 319 -27.24 24.41 5.05
C TYR A 319 -28.62 24.90 4.56
N ILE A 320 -29.62 24.00 4.54
CA ILE A 320 -31.01 24.36 4.22
C ILE A 320 -31.52 25.47 5.17
N LYS A 321 -31.26 25.33 6.47
CA LYS A 321 -31.67 26.38 7.44
C LYS A 321 -30.98 27.71 7.16
N THR A 322 -29.69 27.69 6.83
CA THR A 322 -28.94 28.88 6.47
C THR A 322 -29.52 29.57 5.23
N LEU A 323 -29.81 28.77 4.20
CA LEU A 323 -30.46 29.26 2.98
C LEU A 323 -31.85 29.84 3.26
N GLN A 324 -32.66 29.16 4.11
CA GLN A 324 -33.98 29.67 4.53
C GLN A 324 -33.87 31.05 5.22
N ILE A 325 -32.89 31.22 6.11
CA ILE A 325 -32.65 32.50 6.78
C ILE A 325 -32.25 33.57 5.75
N GLN A 326 -31.34 33.26 4.84
CA GLN A 326 -30.90 34.19 3.79
C GLN A 326 -32.04 34.59 2.88
N ILE A 327 -32.84 33.62 2.42
CA ILE A 327 -34.04 33.87 1.61
C ILE A 327 -35.02 34.77 2.38
N GLY A 328 -35.34 34.42 3.62
CA GLY A 328 -36.24 35.22 4.48
C GLY A 328 -35.74 36.64 4.74
N THR A 329 -34.43 36.85 4.88
CA THR A 329 -33.85 38.17 5.03
C THR A 329 -34.02 39.00 3.74
N MET A 330 -33.79 38.37 2.57
CA MET A 330 -33.96 39.04 1.29
C MET A 330 -35.41 39.32 0.94
N GLU A 331 -36.32 38.39 1.28
CA GLU A 331 -37.78 38.59 1.15
C GLU A 331 -38.25 39.73 2.06
N GLY A 332 -37.72 39.81 3.30
CA GLY A 332 -38.01 40.92 4.22
C GLY A 332 -37.55 42.26 3.61
N TYR A 333 -36.33 42.31 3.11
CA TYR A 333 -35.83 43.49 2.41
C TYR A 333 -36.72 43.89 1.20
N ASN A 334 -37.12 42.95 0.39
CA ASN A 334 -38.03 43.16 -0.73
C ASN A 334 -39.41 43.63 -0.29
N ALA A 335 -39.91 43.19 0.86
CA ALA A 335 -41.18 43.66 1.42
C ALA A 335 -41.13 45.12 1.88
N ASP A 336 -40.03 45.53 2.55
CA ASP A 336 -39.78 46.91 3.02
C ASP A 336 -39.66 47.88 1.81
N VAL A 337 -38.95 47.45 0.79
CA VAL A 337 -38.81 48.22 -0.45
C VAL A 337 -40.15 48.34 -1.16
N LYS A 338 -40.98 47.31 -1.13
CA LYS A 338 -42.32 47.27 -1.74
C LYS A 338 -43.31 48.20 -1.00
N GLU A 339 -43.23 48.34 0.30
CA GLU A 339 -44.07 49.24 1.11
C GLU A 339 -43.79 50.70 0.78
N LYS A 340 -42.56 51.08 0.49
CA LYS A 340 -42.13 52.45 0.17
C LYS A 340 -42.59 52.93 -1.23
N VAL A 341 -43.06 52.04 -2.10
CA VAL A 341 -43.44 52.34 -3.52
C VAL A 341 -44.92 52.16 -3.79
N VAL A 342 -45.71 51.84 -2.80
CA VAL A 342 -47.13 51.49 -2.93
C VAL A 342 -48.00 52.74 -3.18
N SER A 343 -48.08 53.11 -4.45
CA SER A 343 -49.27 53.83 -4.99
C SER A 343 -49.83 53.13 -6.22
N SER A 344 -49.43 51.89 -6.52
CA SER A 344 -49.85 51.14 -7.69
C SER A 344 -51.09 50.25 -7.42
N PRO A 345 -52.03 50.09 -8.34
CA PRO A 345 -53.20 49.26 -8.16
C PRO A 345 -52.86 47.83 -7.81
N GLU A 346 -53.69 47.16 -6.99
CA GLU A 346 -53.48 45.80 -6.50
C GLU A 346 -53.27 44.79 -7.64
N GLN A 347 -53.84 45.04 -8.80
CA GLN A 347 -53.69 44.22 -10.00
C GLN A 347 -52.27 44.24 -10.58
N ALA A 348 -51.62 45.41 -10.55
CA ALA A 348 -50.21 45.54 -11.00
C ALA A 348 -49.28 44.79 -10.08
N LYS A 349 -49.53 44.78 -8.76
CA LYS A 349 -48.73 43.99 -7.80
C LYS A 349 -48.86 42.50 -8.04
N ARG A 350 -50.04 41.99 -8.35
CA ARG A 350 -50.28 40.58 -8.66
C ARG A 350 -49.55 40.16 -9.95
N LEU A 351 -49.66 40.97 -11.00
CA LEU A 351 -48.96 40.70 -12.25
C LEU A 351 -47.45 40.67 -12.04
N LEU A 352 -46.90 41.67 -11.35
CA LEU A 352 -45.47 41.74 -11.05
C LEU A 352 -44.98 40.53 -10.23
N ALA A 353 -45.78 40.03 -9.29
CA ALA A 353 -45.45 38.82 -8.51
C ALA A 353 -45.40 37.56 -9.38
N VAL A 354 -46.29 37.45 -10.38
CA VAL A 354 -46.34 36.29 -11.26
C VAL A 354 -45.20 36.39 -12.33
N GLU A 355 -44.94 37.57 -12.90
CA GLU A 355 -43.81 37.81 -13.81
C GLU A 355 -42.47 37.56 -13.15
N ARG A 356 -42.35 37.92 -11.88
CA ARG A 356 -41.22 37.57 -11.03
C ARG A 356 -41.03 36.08 -10.95
N ASN A 357 -42.10 35.34 -10.56
CA ASN A 357 -42.05 33.88 -10.43
C ASN A 357 -41.67 33.21 -11.77
N GLN A 358 -42.12 33.76 -12.93
CA GLN A 358 -41.72 33.33 -14.23
C GLN A 358 -40.19 33.48 -14.42
N LYS A 359 -39.66 34.70 -14.19
CA LYS A 359 -38.24 35.01 -14.37
C LYS A 359 -37.34 34.17 -13.48
N VAL A 360 -37.83 33.88 -12.26
CA VAL A 360 -37.25 32.97 -11.28
C VAL A 360 -37.10 31.56 -11.87
N LYS A 361 -38.17 31.02 -12.41
CA LYS A 361 -38.21 29.67 -12.98
C LYS A 361 -37.39 29.57 -14.27
N GLU A 362 -37.41 30.62 -15.09
CA GLU A 362 -36.66 30.70 -16.31
C GLU A 362 -35.13 30.69 -16.03
N SER A 363 -34.69 31.48 -15.05
CA SER A 363 -33.27 31.46 -14.66
C SER A 363 -32.86 30.12 -14.08
N LEU A 364 -33.73 29.44 -13.32
CA LEU A 364 -33.49 28.09 -12.86
C LEU A 364 -33.38 27.10 -14.01
N TYR A 365 -34.26 27.19 -14.98
CA TYR A 365 -34.23 26.36 -16.18
C TYR A 365 -32.90 26.52 -16.91
N LEU A 366 -32.46 27.75 -17.14
CA LEU A 366 -31.17 28.05 -17.79
C LEU A 366 -29.98 27.52 -16.97
N TYR A 367 -30.02 27.70 -15.65
CA TYR A 367 -28.98 27.15 -14.76
C TYR A 367 -28.90 25.63 -14.85
N LEU A 368 -30.04 24.92 -14.80
CA LEU A 368 -30.06 23.47 -14.93
C LEU A 368 -29.60 23.01 -16.32
N LEU A 369 -29.95 23.77 -17.36
CA LEU A 369 -29.48 23.49 -18.72
C LEU A 369 -27.94 23.62 -18.79
N GLN A 370 -27.38 24.66 -18.19
CA GLN A 370 -25.94 24.82 -18.09
C GLN A 370 -25.30 23.64 -17.33
N LYS A 371 -25.88 23.24 -16.21
CA LYS A 371 -25.38 22.08 -15.44
C LYS A 371 -25.50 20.76 -16.21
N LYS A 372 -26.52 20.61 -17.03
CA LYS A 372 -26.65 19.48 -17.95
C LYS A 372 -25.51 19.44 -18.93
N GLU A 373 -25.21 20.56 -19.59
CA GLU A 373 -24.09 20.68 -20.54
C GLU A 373 -22.74 20.39 -19.88
N GLU A 374 -22.50 20.95 -18.68
CA GLU A 374 -21.27 20.66 -17.89
C GLU A 374 -21.13 19.16 -17.59
N ASN A 375 -22.24 18.51 -17.21
CA ASN A 375 -22.26 17.08 -16.94
C ASN A 375 -22.04 16.23 -18.20
N GLU A 376 -22.61 16.61 -19.34
CA GLU A 376 -22.41 15.95 -20.63
C GLU A 376 -20.96 16.07 -21.12
N ILE A 377 -20.34 17.24 -20.94
CA ILE A 377 -18.92 17.43 -21.19
C ILE A 377 -18.08 16.51 -20.30
N SER A 378 -18.41 16.43 -19.02
CA SER A 378 -17.72 15.55 -18.06
C SER A 378 -17.86 14.07 -18.43
N MET A 379 -19.01 13.65 -18.97
CA MET A 379 -19.23 12.29 -19.47
C MET A 379 -18.42 11.96 -20.72
N THR A 380 -18.34 12.94 -21.64
CA THR A 380 -17.66 12.78 -22.93
C THR A 380 -16.15 12.78 -22.77
N TYR A 381 -15.63 13.66 -21.90
CA TYR A 381 -14.22 13.78 -21.60
C TYR A 381 -13.91 13.33 -20.17
N THR A 382 -13.85 12.02 -19.98
CA THR A 382 -13.41 11.44 -18.71
C THR A 382 -11.93 11.09 -18.83
N PRO A 383 -11.01 11.89 -18.29
CA PRO A 383 -9.59 11.58 -18.37
C PRO A 383 -9.28 10.35 -17.53
N VAL A 384 -8.36 9.52 -17.99
CA VAL A 384 -7.84 8.40 -17.19
C VAL A 384 -7.05 8.94 -16.00
N PRO A 385 -7.29 8.40 -14.79
CA PRO A 385 -6.68 8.91 -13.58
C PRO A 385 -5.19 8.61 -13.48
N THR A 386 -4.73 7.61 -14.25
CA THR A 386 -3.34 7.18 -14.21
C THR A 386 -2.70 7.22 -15.59
N GLN A 387 -1.44 7.66 -15.63
CA GLN A 387 -0.61 7.65 -16.82
C GLN A 387 0.57 6.71 -16.60
N ILE A 388 0.77 5.78 -17.52
CA ILE A 388 1.94 4.91 -17.51
C ILE A 388 3.17 5.78 -17.79
N ILE A 389 4.13 5.79 -16.86
CA ILE A 389 5.45 6.40 -17.04
C ILE A 389 6.37 5.35 -17.65
N ASP A 390 6.46 4.21 -16.98
CA ASP A 390 7.26 3.10 -17.45
C ASP A 390 6.37 1.88 -17.69
N MET A 391 6.44 1.35 -18.93
CA MET A 391 5.76 0.10 -19.25
C MET A 391 6.37 -1.05 -18.44
N PRO A 392 5.62 -2.13 -18.17
CA PRO A 392 6.15 -3.28 -17.47
C PRO A 392 7.45 -3.77 -18.08
N HIS A 393 8.51 -3.71 -17.33
CA HIS A 393 9.86 -4.11 -17.74
C HIS A 393 10.60 -4.78 -16.57
N GLY A 394 11.72 -5.41 -16.84
CA GLY A 394 12.55 -6.01 -15.79
C GLY A 394 13.73 -6.77 -16.35
N ALA A 395 14.56 -7.29 -15.45
CA ALA A 395 15.76 -8.03 -15.82
C ALA A 395 15.42 -9.31 -16.60
N SER A 396 16.22 -9.62 -17.62
CA SER A 396 16.08 -10.87 -18.38
C SER A 396 16.51 -12.12 -17.58
N TYR A 397 17.14 -11.93 -16.41
CA TYR A 397 17.56 -13.00 -15.52
C TYR A 397 16.61 -13.12 -14.31
N PRO A 398 16.45 -14.33 -13.75
CA PRO A 398 15.56 -14.54 -12.61
C PRO A 398 16.04 -13.77 -11.37
N THR A 399 15.10 -13.17 -10.68
CA THR A 399 15.34 -12.40 -9.45
C THR A 399 15.47 -13.33 -8.24
N PHE A 400 14.77 -14.47 -8.26
CA PHE A 400 14.81 -15.50 -7.23
C PHE A 400 14.83 -16.90 -7.90
N PRO A 401 15.57 -17.86 -7.36
CA PRO A 401 16.51 -17.78 -6.25
C PRO A 401 17.81 -17.05 -6.64
N ASN A 402 18.37 -16.28 -5.70
CA ASN A 402 19.62 -15.55 -5.94
C ASN A 402 20.81 -16.52 -5.92
N LYS A 403 21.19 -17.04 -7.11
CA LYS A 403 22.19 -18.09 -7.29
C LYS A 403 23.50 -17.77 -6.58
N LYS A 404 23.94 -16.50 -6.63
CA LYS A 404 25.19 -16.04 -6.00
C LYS A 404 25.10 -16.15 -4.48
N ASN A 405 23.99 -15.70 -3.87
CA ASN A 405 23.84 -15.69 -2.42
C ASN A 405 23.70 -17.11 -1.86
N ILE A 406 23.00 -18.00 -2.58
CA ILE A 406 22.82 -19.40 -2.16
C ILE A 406 24.16 -20.15 -2.21
N VAL A 407 24.94 -19.98 -3.29
CA VAL A 407 26.27 -20.58 -3.41
C VAL A 407 27.20 -20.03 -2.35
N LEU A 408 27.17 -18.72 -2.10
CA LEU A 408 27.98 -18.10 -1.05
C LEU A 408 27.59 -18.62 0.35
N ALA A 409 26.29 -18.72 0.63
CA ALA A 409 25.79 -19.28 1.90
C ALA A 409 26.18 -20.74 2.07
N ALA A 410 26.06 -21.54 1.01
CA ALA A 410 26.49 -22.94 1.03
C ALA A 410 27.98 -23.10 1.31
N LEU A 411 28.81 -22.22 0.72
CA LEU A 411 30.26 -22.21 0.94
C LEU A 411 30.58 -21.83 2.39
N LEU A 412 29.93 -20.81 2.93
CA LEU A 412 30.12 -20.39 4.32
C LEU A 412 29.71 -21.50 5.29
N VAL A 413 28.53 -22.11 5.11
CA VAL A 413 28.03 -23.19 5.96
C VAL A 413 28.95 -24.41 5.84
N GLY A 414 29.37 -24.78 4.62
CA GLY A 414 30.27 -25.88 4.36
C GLY A 414 31.65 -25.70 5.03
N LEU A 415 32.10 -24.47 5.21
CA LEU A 415 33.36 -24.15 5.87
C LEU A 415 33.21 -24.04 7.39
N LEU A 416 32.13 -23.45 7.89
CA LEU A 416 31.89 -23.25 9.30
C LEU A 416 31.53 -24.56 10.03
N LEU A 417 30.75 -25.42 9.39
CA LEU A 417 30.28 -26.67 10.04
C LEU A 417 31.43 -27.56 10.51
N PRO A 418 32.43 -27.92 9.68
CA PRO A 418 33.56 -28.72 10.16
C PRO A 418 34.42 -27.95 11.17
N ALA A 419 34.55 -26.65 11.07
CA ALA A 419 35.27 -25.84 12.03
C ALA A 419 34.65 -25.90 13.42
N VAL A 420 33.30 -25.74 13.48
CA VAL A 420 32.56 -25.89 14.77
C VAL A 420 32.68 -27.28 15.31
N VAL A 421 32.52 -28.33 14.49
CA VAL A 421 32.64 -29.72 14.92
C VAL A 421 34.04 -30.00 15.46
N LEU A 422 35.10 -29.52 14.81
CA LEU A 422 36.47 -29.68 15.29
C LEU A 422 36.70 -28.89 16.57
N PHE A 423 36.18 -27.67 16.66
CA PHE A 423 36.27 -26.84 17.86
C PHE A 423 35.59 -27.54 19.08
N VAL A 424 34.37 -28.02 18.89
CA VAL A 424 33.64 -28.77 19.97
C VAL A 424 34.38 -30.04 20.35
N LYS A 425 34.84 -30.82 19.35
CA LYS A 425 35.60 -32.04 19.60
C LYS A 425 36.87 -31.76 20.39
N GLU A 426 37.56 -30.69 20.05
CA GLU A 426 38.81 -30.32 20.71
C GLU A 426 38.55 -29.74 22.11
N SER A 427 37.51 -28.93 22.27
CA SER A 427 37.09 -28.38 23.56
C SER A 427 36.66 -29.49 24.55
N LEU A 428 36.11 -30.61 24.03
CA LEU A 428 35.76 -31.76 24.82
C LEU A 428 36.91 -32.74 25.05
N ASN A 429 38.06 -32.49 24.41
CA ASN A 429 39.21 -33.37 24.52
C ASN A 429 40.02 -33.04 25.78
N THR A 430 39.94 -33.91 26.75
CA THR A 430 40.66 -33.78 28.05
C THR A 430 42.05 -34.43 28.06
N SER A 431 42.58 -34.79 26.89
CA SER A 431 43.90 -35.43 26.80
C SER A 431 45.01 -34.41 27.05
N VAL A 432 45.95 -34.76 27.94
CA VAL A 432 47.15 -33.98 28.21
C VAL A 432 48.09 -34.07 26.99
N ARG A 433 48.48 -32.92 26.40
CA ARG A 433 49.34 -32.86 25.23
C ARG A 433 50.67 -32.15 25.44
N SER A 434 50.73 -31.31 26.42
CA SER A 434 51.93 -30.53 26.70
C SER A 434 52.22 -30.44 28.19
N LYS A 435 53.42 -30.07 28.52
CA LYS A 435 53.87 -29.77 29.87
C LYS A 435 52.98 -28.71 30.55
N ILE A 436 52.58 -27.71 29.75
CA ILE A 436 51.76 -26.59 30.19
C ILE A 436 50.37 -27.06 30.66
N ASP A 437 49.81 -28.09 30.03
CA ASP A 437 48.49 -28.64 30.42
C ASP A 437 48.50 -29.27 31.83
N ILE A 438 49.68 -29.80 32.23
CA ILE A 438 49.86 -30.37 33.58
C ILE A 438 50.16 -29.26 34.57
N GLU A 439 51.08 -28.32 34.23
CA GLU A 439 51.43 -27.20 35.10
C GLU A 439 50.27 -26.26 35.41
N SER A 440 49.32 -26.14 34.48
CA SER A 440 48.12 -25.31 34.69
C SER A 440 47.08 -25.97 35.66
N ARG A 441 47.16 -27.31 35.85
CA ARG A 441 46.19 -28.05 36.66
C ARG A 441 46.75 -28.57 37.97
N THR A 442 48.03 -28.65 38.09
CA THR A 442 48.68 -29.16 39.32
C THR A 442 49.88 -28.28 39.71
N GLN A 443 50.14 -28.11 41.00
CA GLN A 443 51.28 -27.42 41.55
C GLN A 443 52.51 -28.36 41.71
N ILE A 444 52.43 -29.57 41.20
CA ILE A 444 53.49 -30.56 41.31
C ILE A 444 54.57 -30.25 40.29
N PRO A 445 55.81 -30.04 40.69
CA PRO A 445 56.87 -29.75 39.74
C PRO A 445 57.12 -30.94 38.82
N ILE A 446 57.17 -30.64 37.48
CA ILE A 446 57.46 -31.64 36.47
C ILE A 446 59.00 -31.83 36.42
N VAL A 447 59.42 -33.05 36.71
CA VAL A 447 60.84 -33.42 36.87
C VAL A 447 61.53 -33.65 35.53
N GLY A 448 60.76 -34.09 34.51
CA GLY A 448 61.33 -34.32 33.18
C GLY A 448 60.27 -34.77 32.18
N GLU A 449 60.58 -34.57 30.90
CA GLU A 449 59.81 -35.05 29.77
C GLU A 449 60.55 -36.16 29.03
N ILE A 450 59.90 -37.28 28.84
CA ILE A 450 60.44 -38.39 28.07
C ILE A 450 59.69 -38.44 26.73
N PRO A 451 60.36 -38.24 25.61
CA PRO A 451 59.73 -38.28 24.29
C PRO A 451 59.21 -39.71 23.98
N TYR A 452 58.01 -39.80 23.42
CA TYR A 452 57.44 -41.06 23.02
C TYR A 452 58.19 -41.67 21.85
N TYR A 453 58.75 -42.83 22.06
CA TYR A 453 59.39 -43.63 21.01
C TYR A 453 58.37 -44.57 20.39
N GLY A 454 57.72 -44.13 19.36
CA GLY A 454 56.83 -44.95 18.57
C GLY A 454 57.38 -45.12 17.17
N GLU A 455 57.55 -46.35 16.69
CA GLU A 455 57.79 -46.58 15.25
C GLU A 455 56.74 -45.85 14.43
N GLU A 456 57.14 -44.95 13.54
CA GLU A 456 56.28 -44.37 12.51
C GLU A 456 55.75 -45.54 11.63
N LYS A 457 54.58 -46.03 11.95
CA LYS A 457 53.84 -46.88 11.00
C LYS A 457 53.56 -46.08 9.75
N LYS A 458 54.47 -46.14 8.75
CA LYS A 458 54.19 -45.70 7.40
C LYS A 458 52.83 -46.17 7.00
N ARG A 459 51.88 -45.21 6.79
CA ARG A 459 50.52 -45.44 6.32
C ARG A 459 50.57 -46.26 5.04
N LYS A 460 50.55 -47.56 5.15
CA LYS A 460 50.31 -48.49 4.01
C LYS A 460 48.91 -48.26 3.53
N LYS A 461 48.82 -47.87 2.26
CA LYS A 461 47.59 -47.72 1.47
C LYS A 461 46.57 -48.81 1.76
N LEU A 462 45.32 -48.43 1.79
CA LEU A 462 44.11 -49.27 1.74
C LEU A 462 44.22 -50.38 0.69
N ARG A 463 44.83 -51.48 1.00
CA ARG A 463 44.82 -52.67 0.14
C ARG A 463 45.15 -53.94 0.94
N ASN A 464 44.39 -54.26 1.97
CA ASN A 464 44.29 -55.62 2.53
C ASN A 464 43.29 -55.60 3.71
N LEU A 465 42.00 -55.66 3.33
CA LEU A 465 40.90 -55.71 4.30
C LEU A 465 40.58 -57.14 4.75
N PHE A 466 41.34 -58.12 4.30
CA PHE A 466 41.11 -59.52 4.67
C PHE A 466 42.43 -60.25 4.84
N GLU A 467 43.12 -60.03 5.97
CA GLU A 467 44.08 -61.01 6.47
C GLU A 467 44.25 -60.89 7.97
N SER A 468 43.68 -61.83 8.67
CA SER A 468 43.83 -62.08 10.11
C SER A 468 45.25 -62.60 10.35
N LYS A 469 46.19 -61.69 10.76
CA LYS A 469 47.52 -62.10 11.22
C LYS A 469 47.55 -62.16 12.75
N LYS A 470 47.76 -63.32 13.26
CA LYS A 470 48.12 -63.60 14.67
C LYS A 470 49.23 -62.66 15.14
N LYS A 471 48.97 -61.85 16.16
CA LYS A 471 50.01 -61.03 16.82
C LYS A 471 51.07 -61.93 17.43
N ARG A 472 52.24 -62.03 16.79
CA ARG A 472 53.46 -62.45 17.45
C ARG A 472 53.95 -61.37 18.37
N TYR A 473 54.11 -61.62 19.62
CA TYR A 473 54.79 -60.75 20.56
C TYR A 473 56.27 -60.71 20.16
N GLU A 474 56.70 -59.60 19.59
CA GLU A 474 58.13 -59.32 19.45
C GLU A 474 58.61 -58.62 20.71
N PRO A 475 59.74 -58.98 21.28
CA PRO A 475 60.28 -58.33 22.46
C PRO A 475 60.61 -56.87 22.08
N THR A 476 60.14 -55.98 22.93
CA THR A 476 60.42 -54.50 22.75
C THR A 476 61.95 -54.31 22.88
N PRO A 477 62.62 -53.72 21.93
CA PRO A 477 64.04 -53.44 22.03
C PRO A 477 64.30 -52.46 23.18
N LEU A 478 65.40 -52.68 23.89
CA LEU A 478 65.89 -51.76 24.92
C LEU A 478 66.15 -50.42 24.24
N VAL A 479 65.37 -49.40 24.57
CA VAL A 479 65.38 -48.08 23.93
C VAL A 479 66.50 -47.22 24.52
N VAL A 480 66.96 -47.52 25.75
CA VAL A 480 68.04 -46.78 26.41
C VAL A 480 69.30 -47.63 26.38
N GLN A 481 70.32 -47.18 25.71
CA GLN A 481 71.64 -47.83 25.60
C GLN A 481 72.73 -46.93 26.15
N PRO A 482 73.75 -47.47 26.88
CA PRO A 482 74.67 -46.64 27.61
C PRO A 482 75.62 -45.74 26.79
N ASP A 483 75.73 -45.96 25.48
CA ASP A 483 76.71 -45.20 24.64
C ASP A 483 76.01 -44.49 23.43
N CYS A 484 74.66 -44.37 23.45
CA CYS A 484 73.98 -43.74 22.35
C CYS A 484 73.61 -42.29 22.70
N GLN A 485 73.84 -41.37 21.84
CA GLN A 485 73.47 -39.94 21.99
C GLN A 485 72.14 -39.68 21.27
N ASP A 486 71.10 -40.42 21.61
CA ASP A 486 69.76 -40.21 21.13
C ASP A 486 68.97 -39.28 22.08
N HIS A 487 68.01 -38.54 21.52
CA HIS A 487 67.14 -37.63 22.29
C HIS A 487 66.48 -38.31 23.51
N ILE A 488 66.25 -39.59 23.46
CA ILE A 488 65.68 -40.37 24.56
C ILE A 488 66.69 -40.58 25.67
N ASN A 489 67.91 -40.96 25.32
CA ASN A 489 69.00 -41.14 26.30
C ASN A 489 69.31 -39.82 27.01
N GLU A 490 69.29 -38.72 26.29
CA GLU A 490 69.48 -37.38 26.85
C GLU A 490 68.32 -36.97 27.78
N ALA A 491 67.07 -37.28 27.41
CA ALA A 491 65.91 -37.06 28.27
C ALA A 491 66.02 -37.83 29.58
N PHE A 492 66.48 -39.09 29.55
CA PHE A 492 66.72 -39.90 30.75
C PHE A 492 67.91 -39.40 31.58
N ARG A 493 68.96 -38.86 30.94
CA ARG A 493 70.09 -38.21 31.64
C ARG A 493 69.62 -36.98 32.40
N ILE A 494 68.85 -36.11 31.73
CA ILE A 494 68.25 -34.94 32.35
C ILE A 494 67.32 -35.31 33.49
N LEU A 495 66.50 -36.33 33.31
CA LEU A 495 65.61 -36.83 34.35
C LEU A 495 66.40 -37.31 35.55
N ARG A 496 67.48 -38.12 35.34
CA ARG A 496 68.35 -38.58 36.39
C ARG A 496 69.01 -37.44 37.15
N SER A 497 69.57 -36.45 36.45
CA SER A 497 70.22 -35.30 37.09
C SER A 497 69.23 -34.45 37.88
N SER A 498 68.00 -34.28 37.37
CA SER A 498 66.94 -33.55 38.05
C SER A 498 66.47 -34.27 39.33
N LEU A 499 66.34 -35.61 39.28
CA LEU A 499 66.01 -36.41 40.45
C LEU A 499 67.16 -36.38 41.49
N GLU A 500 68.41 -36.48 41.10
CA GLU A 500 69.57 -36.39 41.94
C GLU A 500 69.65 -35.06 42.66
N PHE A 501 69.41 -33.96 41.95
CA PHE A 501 69.36 -32.60 42.50
C PHE A 501 68.21 -32.44 43.52
N MET A 502 67.04 -33.03 43.25
CA MET A 502 65.90 -32.99 44.20
C MET A 502 66.09 -33.88 45.41
N SER A 503 66.87 -34.96 45.31
CA SER A 503 67.17 -35.83 46.43
C SER A 503 68.23 -35.22 47.38
N ASP A 504 69.15 -34.42 46.82
CA ASP A 504 70.23 -33.80 47.57
C ASP A 504 69.77 -32.58 48.40
N THR A 505 68.62 -32.02 48.06
CA THR A 505 68.00 -30.86 48.75
C THR A 505 67.21 -31.25 49.99
N ARG A 506 67.27 -32.58 50.42
CA ARG A 506 66.54 -33.11 51.58
C ARG A 506 67.52 -33.61 52.66
N GLN A 507 68.76 -33.16 52.76
CA GLN A 507 69.64 -33.33 53.93
C GLN A 507 69.74 -32.07 54.77
#